data_06bf24c186314d1b676fca600e088654
#
_entry.id   06bf24c186314d1b676fca600e088654
#
_cell.length_a   1.000
_cell.length_b   1.000
_cell.length_c   1.000
_cell.angle_alpha   90.00
_cell.angle_beta   90.00
_cell.angle_gamma   90.00
#
_symmetry.space_group_name_H-M   'P 1'
#
loop_
_entity.id
_entity.type
_entity.pdbx_description
1 polymer ?
#
loop_
_entity_poly.entity_id
_entity_poly.type
_entity_poly.pdbx_seq_one_letter_code
_entity_poly.pdbx_strand_id
1 'polypeptide(L)'
;MINYSENAEKLYHIQVAPGEVGRYVILPGDPKRCAKIAKYFDDPVLVADSREYVTYTGTLEGVKVSVTSTGIGGPSASIAMEELYRCGADTFVRVGTCGGMQLEIKSGDLVIATGAIRMEGTSKEYAPIEFPAVADLEVTNALVTAAKDRKEDYHVGVVQCKDAFYGQHEPEVKPVSYELLNKWEAWKRMGCLASEMESAALFIVGSALRVRVGSVFLVMANQERAKEGLENPVVHDTDAAIQVAIEALRIMIKEDKERV
;
A
#
# COMPACT_ATOMS: atom_id res chain seq x y z
N MET A 1 11.00 -25.80 3.37
CA MET A 1 10.37 -24.66 4.09
C MET A 1 9.25 -25.22 4.95
N ILE A 2 9.11 -24.80 6.20
CA ILE A 2 8.04 -25.29 7.07
C ILE A 2 6.74 -24.60 6.66
N ASN A 3 5.70 -25.38 6.36
CA ASN A 3 4.35 -24.89 6.12
C ASN A 3 3.46 -25.39 7.28
N TYR A 4 2.84 -24.50 8.01
CA TYR A 4 1.94 -24.82 9.14
C TYR A 4 0.48 -24.99 8.70
N SER A 5 0.16 -24.89 7.42
CA SER A 5 -1.19 -25.09 6.90
C SER A 5 -1.64 -26.55 7.08
N GLU A 6 -2.90 -26.74 7.46
CA GLU A 6 -3.53 -28.08 7.47
C GLU A 6 -3.64 -28.66 6.05
N ASN A 7 -3.82 -27.80 5.05
CA ASN A 7 -3.70 -28.16 3.64
C ASN A 7 -2.29 -27.86 3.15
N ALA A 8 -1.49 -28.90 2.86
CA ALA A 8 -0.11 -28.77 2.44
C ALA A 8 0.07 -28.02 1.10
N GLU A 9 -0.97 -27.90 0.28
CA GLU A 9 -0.94 -27.17 -0.99
C GLU A 9 -1.16 -25.65 -0.81
N LYS A 10 -1.75 -25.21 0.32
CA LYS A 10 -2.06 -23.82 0.62
C LYS A 10 -1.08 -23.21 1.60
N LEU A 11 -0.81 -21.92 1.46
CA LEU A 11 -0.01 -21.17 2.43
C LEU A 11 -0.81 -20.86 3.70
N TYR A 12 -0.10 -20.82 4.82
CA TYR A 12 -0.72 -20.91 6.14
C TYR A 12 -1.67 -19.75 6.46
N HIS A 13 -1.28 -18.50 6.17
CA HIS A 13 -2.08 -17.34 6.57
C HIS A 13 -3.12 -16.98 5.51
N ILE A 14 -2.72 -16.82 4.26
CA ILE A 14 -3.61 -16.35 3.18
C ILE A 14 -4.50 -17.47 2.62
N GLN A 15 -4.23 -18.73 2.93
CA GLN A 15 -4.98 -19.91 2.44
C GLN A 15 -5.13 -19.96 0.91
N VAL A 16 -4.06 -19.59 0.20
CA VAL A 16 -3.96 -19.59 -1.27
C VAL A 16 -2.86 -20.55 -1.70
N ALA A 17 -3.06 -21.26 -2.81
CA ALA A 17 -2.08 -22.16 -3.43
C ALA A 17 -1.33 -21.49 -4.59
N PRO A 18 -0.12 -21.96 -4.93
CA PRO A 18 0.57 -21.54 -6.15
C PRO A 18 -0.30 -21.69 -7.39
N GLY A 19 -0.35 -20.64 -8.23
CA GLY A 19 -1.17 -20.59 -9.44
C GLY A 19 -2.60 -20.10 -9.24
N GLU A 20 -3.10 -19.96 -8.00
CA GLU A 20 -4.43 -19.38 -7.72
C GLU A 20 -4.42 -17.85 -7.80
N VAL A 21 -3.26 -17.20 -7.74
CA VAL A 21 -3.11 -15.72 -7.88
C VAL A 21 -2.36 -15.35 -9.15
N GLY A 22 -2.54 -14.12 -9.60
CA GLY A 22 -1.78 -13.51 -10.69
C GLY A 22 -0.43 -12.96 -10.22
N ARG A 23 0.47 -12.67 -11.19
CA ARG A 23 1.75 -12.01 -10.87
C ARG A 23 1.60 -10.57 -10.40
N TYR A 24 0.49 -9.89 -10.74
CA TYR A 24 0.15 -8.54 -10.33
C TYR A 24 -0.90 -8.60 -9.23
N VAL A 25 -0.61 -7.99 -8.08
CA VAL A 25 -1.51 -8.03 -6.92
C VAL A 25 -1.74 -6.63 -6.36
N ILE A 26 -3.01 -6.26 -6.18
CA ILE A 26 -3.39 -5.06 -5.43
C ILE A 26 -3.54 -5.42 -3.95
N LEU A 27 -2.96 -4.58 -3.08
CA LEU A 27 -2.93 -4.79 -1.63
C LEU A 27 -3.70 -3.69 -0.87
N PRO A 28 -5.03 -3.79 -0.69
CA PRO A 28 -5.75 -2.93 0.26
C PRO A 28 -5.53 -3.40 1.70
N GLY A 29 -5.67 -2.50 2.67
CA GLY A 29 -5.66 -2.88 4.09
C GLY A 29 -6.96 -3.58 4.51
N ASP A 30 -8.11 -2.96 4.21
CA ASP A 30 -9.44 -3.45 4.60
C ASP A 30 -9.93 -4.58 3.68
N PRO A 31 -10.29 -5.76 4.24
CA PRO A 31 -10.86 -6.88 3.49
C PRO A 31 -12.09 -6.51 2.64
N LYS A 32 -12.91 -5.58 3.11
CA LYS A 32 -14.10 -5.13 2.37
C LYS A 32 -13.77 -4.42 1.05
N ARG A 33 -12.57 -3.87 0.91
CA ARG A 33 -12.13 -3.27 -0.36
C ARG A 33 -11.81 -4.31 -1.43
N CYS A 34 -11.49 -5.56 -1.07
CA CYS A 34 -11.16 -6.59 -2.05
C CYS A 34 -12.31 -6.82 -3.05
N ALA A 35 -13.53 -6.97 -2.57
CA ALA A 35 -14.69 -7.12 -3.44
C ALA A 35 -14.97 -5.86 -4.30
N LYS A 36 -14.68 -4.65 -3.76
CA LYS A 36 -14.80 -3.39 -4.50
C LYS A 36 -13.78 -3.31 -5.64
N ILE A 37 -12.53 -3.69 -5.37
CA ILE A 37 -11.44 -3.71 -6.35
C ILE A 37 -11.68 -4.79 -7.41
N ALA A 38 -12.11 -5.99 -6.99
CA ALA A 38 -12.36 -7.12 -7.87
C ALA A 38 -13.44 -6.83 -8.94
N LYS A 39 -14.35 -5.89 -8.72
CA LYS A 39 -15.34 -5.46 -9.73
C LYS A 39 -14.70 -4.86 -11.00
N TYR A 40 -13.46 -4.43 -10.94
CA TYR A 40 -12.71 -3.91 -12.09
C TYR A 40 -11.97 -5.00 -12.89
N PHE A 41 -11.97 -6.25 -12.40
CA PHE A 41 -11.39 -7.41 -13.10
C PHE A 41 -12.45 -8.09 -13.97
N ASP A 42 -11.98 -8.73 -15.03
CA ASP A 42 -12.82 -9.63 -15.81
C ASP A 42 -12.90 -10.98 -15.06
N ASP A 43 -14.12 -11.54 -14.95
CA ASP A 43 -14.43 -12.83 -14.33
C ASP A 43 -13.81 -13.03 -12.92
N PRO A 44 -14.00 -12.12 -11.97
CA PRO A 44 -13.40 -12.22 -10.66
C PRO A 44 -14.03 -13.34 -9.83
N VAL A 45 -13.18 -14.14 -9.18
CA VAL A 45 -13.59 -15.19 -8.24
C VAL A 45 -12.99 -14.95 -6.86
N LEU A 46 -13.74 -15.25 -5.81
CA LEU A 46 -13.23 -15.33 -4.44
C LEU A 46 -12.36 -16.59 -4.31
N VAL A 47 -11.06 -16.42 -4.05
CA VAL A 47 -10.11 -17.52 -3.91
C VAL A 47 -9.98 -17.98 -2.46
N ALA A 48 -9.89 -17.03 -1.54
CA ALA A 48 -9.73 -17.30 -0.12
C ALA A 48 -10.31 -16.16 0.74
N ASP A 49 -10.79 -16.52 1.93
CA ASP A 49 -11.20 -15.62 2.99
C ASP A 49 -10.70 -16.22 4.31
N SER A 50 -9.57 -15.71 4.80
CA SER A 50 -8.89 -16.24 5.98
C SER A 50 -8.28 -15.11 6.80
N ARG A 51 -8.67 -15.00 8.06
CA ARG A 51 -8.21 -13.94 8.96
C ARG A 51 -8.53 -12.55 8.37
N GLU A 52 -7.54 -11.66 8.31
CA GLU A 52 -7.59 -10.36 7.63
C GLU A 52 -7.32 -10.45 6.11
N TYR A 53 -7.04 -11.63 5.57
CA TYR A 53 -6.65 -11.86 4.18
C TYR A 53 -7.82 -12.37 3.35
N VAL A 54 -8.38 -11.51 2.53
CA VAL A 54 -9.41 -11.87 1.53
C VAL A 54 -8.80 -11.72 0.15
N THR A 55 -8.84 -12.79 -0.65
CA THR A 55 -8.23 -12.82 -1.98
C THR A 55 -9.27 -13.04 -3.07
N TYR A 56 -9.29 -12.15 -4.06
CA TYR A 56 -9.99 -12.35 -5.33
C TYR A 56 -8.98 -12.42 -6.47
N THR A 57 -9.25 -13.24 -7.46
CA THR A 57 -8.47 -13.34 -8.68
C THR A 57 -9.38 -13.25 -9.89
N GLY A 58 -8.96 -12.53 -10.91
CA GLY A 58 -9.61 -12.37 -12.20
C GLY A 58 -8.58 -12.04 -13.27
N THR A 59 -8.98 -11.31 -14.32
CA THR A 59 -8.04 -10.89 -15.36
C THR A 59 -8.15 -9.39 -15.66
N LEU A 60 -7.04 -8.81 -16.15
CA LEU A 60 -6.97 -7.49 -16.78
C LEU A 60 -6.14 -7.64 -18.06
N GLU A 61 -6.63 -7.10 -19.17
CA GLU A 61 -5.92 -7.22 -20.47
C GLU A 61 -5.58 -8.68 -20.81
N GLY A 62 -6.40 -9.64 -20.39
CA GLY A 62 -6.17 -11.07 -20.57
C GLY A 62 -5.07 -11.67 -19.70
N VAL A 63 -4.54 -10.95 -18.72
CA VAL A 63 -3.52 -11.42 -17.77
C VAL A 63 -4.15 -11.61 -16.40
N LYS A 64 -3.83 -12.72 -15.74
CA LYS A 64 -4.30 -13.01 -14.38
C LYS A 64 -3.78 -11.96 -13.39
N VAL A 65 -4.69 -11.35 -12.64
CA VAL A 65 -4.43 -10.36 -11.59
C VAL A 65 -5.18 -10.74 -10.33
N SER A 66 -4.70 -10.26 -9.20
CA SER A 66 -5.33 -10.54 -7.92
C SER A 66 -5.44 -9.29 -7.04
N VAL A 67 -6.31 -9.36 -6.07
CA VAL A 67 -6.36 -8.44 -4.94
C VAL A 67 -6.38 -9.27 -3.66
N THR A 68 -5.52 -8.90 -2.70
CA THR A 68 -5.47 -9.54 -1.38
C THR A 68 -5.37 -8.45 -0.31
N SER A 69 -6.27 -8.48 0.68
CA SER A 69 -6.18 -7.57 1.82
C SER A 69 -4.99 -7.92 2.72
N THR A 70 -4.44 -6.91 3.38
CA THR A 70 -3.26 -7.07 4.23
C THR A 70 -3.57 -6.91 5.73
N GLY A 71 -4.78 -6.47 6.10
CA GLY A 71 -5.00 -5.94 7.44
C GLY A 71 -4.23 -4.63 7.66
N ILE A 72 -3.89 -4.32 8.90
CA ILE A 72 -3.19 -3.10 9.32
C ILE A 72 -1.78 -3.43 9.79
N GLY A 73 -0.81 -2.63 9.30
CA GLY A 73 0.55 -2.65 9.81
C GLY A 73 1.52 -3.56 9.08
N GLY A 74 2.81 -3.31 9.31
CA GLY A 74 3.91 -4.00 8.65
C GLY A 74 3.89 -5.52 8.82
N PRO A 75 3.70 -6.09 10.02
CA PRO A 75 3.71 -7.54 10.22
C PRO A 75 2.70 -8.28 9.35
N SER A 76 1.46 -7.83 9.34
CA SER A 76 0.38 -8.44 8.55
C SER A 76 0.62 -8.28 7.04
N ALA A 77 1.03 -7.08 6.60
CA ALA A 77 1.31 -6.81 5.20
C ALA A 77 2.51 -7.62 4.66
N SER A 78 3.57 -7.80 5.46
CA SER A 78 4.74 -8.59 5.08
C SER A 78 4.41 -10.07 4.93
N ILE A 79 3.58 -10.63 5.80
CA ILE A 79 3.11 -12.02 5.70
C ILE A 79 2.35 -12.21 4.38
N ALA A 80 1.39 -11.33 4.08
CA ALA A 80 0.62 -11.40 2.83
C ALA A 80 1.55 -11.39 1.61
N MET A 81 2.50 -10.45 1.56
CA MET A 81 3.40 -10.29 0.43
C MET A 81 4.35 -11.49 0.25
N GLU A 82 4.92 -12.00 1.34
CA GLU A 82 5.77 -13.21 1.33
C GLU A 82 5.01 -14.44 0.80
N GLU A 83 3.79 -14.65 1.26
CA GLU A 83 3.00 -15.80 0.84
C GLU A 83 2.49 -15.65 -0.59
N LEU A 84 2.09 -14.44 -1.02
CA LEU A 84 1.73 -14.16 -2.41
C LEU A 84 2.92 -14.33 -3.37
N TYR A 85 4.12 -13.88 -2.97
CA TYR A 85 5.35 -14.12 -3.73
C TYR A 85 5.60 -15.62 -3.95
N ARG A 86 5.41 -16.45 -2.93
CA ARG A 86 5.52 -17.92 -3.05
C ARG A 86 4.45 -18.52 -3.95
N CYS A 87 3.33 -17.86 -4.14
CA CYS A 87 2.28 -18.23 -5.09
C CYS A 87 2.55 -17.74 -6.52
N GLY A 88 3.63 -16.98 -6.75
CA GLY A 88 4.06 -16.52 -8.08
C GLY A 88 3.80 -15.05 -8.36
N ALA A 89 3.37 -14.26 -7.37
CA ALA A 89 3.25 -12.81 -7.52
C ALA A 89 4.63 -12.12 -7.48
N ASP A 90 4.83 -11.12 -8.35
CA ASP A 90 6.10 -10.37 -8.45
C ASP A 90 5.92 -8.85 -8.59
N THR A 91 4.69 -8.37 -8.62
CA THR A 91 4.36 -6.96 -8.77
C THR A 91 3.19 -6.61 -7.86
N PHE A 92 3.40 -5.65 -6.97
CA PHE A 92 2.46 -5.29 -5.93
C PHE A 92 2.13 -3.81 -5.95
N VAL A 93 0.85 -3.48 -5.87
CA VAL A 93 0.37 -2.10 -5.75
C VAL A 93 -0.48 -1.97 -4.49
N ARG A 94 0.04 -1.25 -3.49
CA ARG A 94 -0.76 -0.94 -2.32
C ARG A 94 -1.78 0.16 -2.62
N VAL A 95 -3.03 -0.08 -2.26
CA VAL A 95 -4.11 0.91 -2.28
C VAL A 95 -4.59 1.16 -0.86
N GLY A 96 -4.21 2.31 -0.32
CA GLY A 96 -4.47 2.63 1.08
C GLY A 96 -5.20 3.96 1.29
N THR A 97 -5.23 4.34 2.56
CA THR A 97 -5.64 5.67 3.03
C THR A 97 -4.52 6.27 3.85
N CYS A 98 -4.42 7.60 3.87
CA CYS A 98 -3.41 8.31 4.64
C CYS A 98 -3.96 9.58 5.27
N GLY A 99 -3.23 10.14 6.21
CA GLY A 99 -3.42 11.50 6.70
C GLY A 99 -2.42 12.45 6.04
N GLY A 100 -2.89 13.57 5.48
CA GLY A 100 -2.01 14.59 4.90
C GLY A 100 -1.15 15.29 5.95
N MET A 101 0.07 15.71 5.56
CA MET A 101 1.03 16.39 6.44
C MET A 101 1.41 17.80 5.96
N GLN A 102 1.29 18.11 4.67
CA GLN A 102 1.55 19.43 4.10
C GLN A 102 0.25 20.17 3.87
N LEU A 103 0.22 21.50 4.03
CA LEU A 103 -1.01 22.31 3.97
C LEU A 103 -1.67 22.33 2.59
N GLU A 104 -0.90 22.13 1.51
CA GLU A 104 -1.40 22.03 0.15
C GLU A 104 -2.15 20.73 -0.13
N ILE A 105 -1.93 19.67 0.66
CA ILE A 105 -2.56 18.36 0.50
C ILE A 105 -3.94 18.38 1.15
N LYS A 106 -4.98 18.20 0.35
CA LYS A 106 -6.38 18.25 0.78
C LYS A 106 -6.97 16.86 0.96
N SER A 107 -8.03 16.78 1.73
CA SER A 107 -8.86 15.58 1.80
C SER A 107 -9.46 15.28 0.41
N GLY A 108 -9.35 14.05 -0.02
CA GLY A 108 -9.76 13.62 -1.37
C GLY A 108 -8.61 13.54 -2.38
N ASP A 109 -7.51 14.28 -2.17
CA ASP A 109 -6.33 14.17 -3.02
C ASP A 109 -5.72 12.77 -2.92
N LEU A 110 -4.92 12.40 -3.92
CA LEU A 110 -4.14 11.18 -3.91
C LEU A 110 -2.67 11.45 -3.53
N VAL A 111 -2.05 10.52 -2.84
CA VAL A 111 -0.60 10.52 -2.59
C VAL A 111 0.01 9.25 -3.18
N ILE A 112 1.00 9.41 -4.06
CA ILE A 112 1.80 8.33 -4.64
C ILE A 112 3.17 8.36 -3.95
N ALA A 113 3.51 7.27 -3.24
CA ALA A 113 4.73 7.21 -2.48
C ALA A 113 5.94 6.86 -3.34
N THR A 114 7.01 7.68 -3.28
CA THR A 114 8.32 7.38 -3.87
C THR A 114 9.24 6.66 -2.88
N GLY A 115 8.95 6.79 -1.60
CA GLY A 115 9.65 6.16 -0.49
C GLY A 115 8.92 6.37 0.81
N ALA A 116 9.34 5.67 1.85
CA ALA A 116 8.71 5.73 3.16
C ALA A 116 9.73 5.89 4.30
N ILE A 117 9.39 6.71 5.27
CA ILE A 117 10.14 6.82 6.53
C ILE A 117 9.90 5.55 7.34
N ARG A 118 10.97 4.85 7.71
CA ARG A 118 10.96 3.57 8.43
C ARG A 118 10.80 3.78 9.94
N MET A 119 9.62 4.25 10.37
CA MET A 119 9.29 4.44 11.79
C MET A 119 8.50 3.25 12.35
N GLU A 120 8.61 2.09 11.75
CA GLU A 120 7.98 0.84 12.14
C GLU A 120 9.03 -0.24 12.43
N GLY A 121 8.62 -1.38 13.00
CA GLY A 121 9.52 -2.45 13.41
C GLY A 121 9.83 -3.46 12.32
N THR A 122 8.86 -3.82 11.50
CA THR A 122 8.95 -4.92 10.53
C THR A 122 10.10 -4.77 9.56
N SER A 123 10.27 -3.59 8.96
CA SER A 123 11.34 -3.38 7.98
C SER A 123 12.74 -3.53 8.58
N LYS A 124 12.90 -3.30 9.90
CA LYS A 124 14.18 -3.43 10.60
C LYS A 124 14.62 -4.88 10.77
N GLU A 125 13.67 -5.82 10.73
CA GLU A 125 13.96 -7.26 10.76
C GLU A 125 14.33 -7.81 9.38
N TYR A 126 13.99 -7.09 8.29
CA TYR A 126 14.36 -7.45 6.92
C TYR A 126 15.66 -6.81 6.43
N ALA A 127 15.96 -5.59 6.85
CA ALA A 127 17.14 -4.86 6.37
C ALA A 127 17.68 -3.88 7.40
N PRO A 128 19.01 -3.58 7.40
CA PRO A 128 19.59 -2.51 8.20
C PRO A 128 18.86 -1.19 7.99
N ILE A 129 18.82 -0.33 9.02
CA ILE A 129 18.05 0.92 8.98
C ILE A 129 18.54 1.89 7.88
N GLU A 130 19.81 1.80 7.52
CA GLU A 130 20.45 2.60 6.48
C GLU A 130 19.96 2.25 5.08
N PHE A 131 19.40 1.06 4.85
CA PHE A 131 18.80 0.70 3.56
C PHE A 131 17.48 1.44 3.39
N PRO A 132 17.32 2.28 2.34
CA PRO A 132 16.14 3.11 2.18
C PRO A 132 14.91 2.28 1.77
N ALA A 133 13.75 2.59 2.34
CA ALA A 133 12.47 2.07 1.88
C ALA A 133 12.00 2.89 0.68
N VAL A 134 12.33 2.44 -0.54
CA VAL A 134 11.99 3.11 -1.81
C VAL A 134 10.97 2.28 -2.59
N ALA A 135 10.03 2.98 -3.23
CA ALA A 135 9.12 2.35 -4.18
C ALA A 135 9.84 1.97 -5.48
N ASP A 136 9.33 0.97 -6.16
CA ASP A 136 9.78 0.63 -7.51
C ASP A 136 9.45 1.77 -8.50
N LEU A 137 10.41 2.12 -9.35
CA LEU A 137 10.29 3.26 -10.25
C LEU A 137 9.25 3.02 -11.36
N GLU A 138 9.16 1.80 -11.89
CA GLU A 138 8.19 1.46 -12.95
C GLU A 138 6.76 1.53 -12.40
N VAL A 139 6.53 0.95 -11.23
CA VAL A 139 5.23 1.03 -10.56
C VAL A 139 4.85 2.48 -10.23
N THR A 140 5.80 3.26 -9.72
CA THR A 140 5.57 4.68 -9.40
C THR A 140 5.22 5.49 -10.67
N ASN A 141 5.95 5.30 -11.77
CA ASN A 141 5.66 5.97 -13.04
C ASN A 141 4.30 5.57 -13.62
N ALA A 142 3.93 4.29 -13.54
CA ALA A 142 2.61 3.82 -13.98
C ALA A 142 1.47 4.46 -13.16
N LEU A 143 1.63 4.56 -11.82
CA LEU A 143 0.68 5.23 -10.94
C LEU A 143 0.55 6.73 -11.27
N VAL A 144 1.67 7.42 -11.49
CA VAL A 144 1.69 8.85 -11.86
C VAL A 144 1.01 9.07 -13.21
N THR A 145 1.30 8.23 -14.20
CA THR A 145 0.67 8.29 -15.52
C THR A 145 -0.84 8.09 -15.41
N ALA A 146 -1.26 7.06 -14.70
CA ALA A 146 -2.68 6.78 -14.48
C ALA A 146 -3.41 7.93 -13.78
N ALA A 147 -2.82 8.50 -12.71
CA ALA A 147 -3.42 9.65 -12.01
C ALA A 147 -3.56 10.87 -12.92
N LYS A 148 -2.52 11.17 -13.72
CA LYS A 148 -2.51 12.27 -14.68
C LYS A 148 -3.56 12.11 -15.79
N ASP A 149 -3.66 10.92 -16.37
CA ASP A 149 -4.60 10.64 -17.47
C ASP A 149 -6.05 10.69 -16.98
N ARG A 150 -6.29 10.34 -15.74
CA ARG A 150 -7.58 10.45 -15.06
C ARG A 150 -7.90 11.85 -14.55
N LYS A 151 -6.92 12.78 -14.59
CA LYS A 151 -7.03 14.16 -14.11
C LYS A 151 -7.37 14.22 -12.61
N GLU A 152 -6.83 13.30 -11.83
CA GLU A 152 -6.94 13.32 -10.37
C GLU A 152 -6.02 14.41 -9.77
N ASP A 153 -6.42 14.98 -8.64
CA ASP A 153 -5.51 15.79 -7.83
C ASP A 153 -4.57 14.85 -7.06
N TYR A 154 -3.26 14.91 -7.34
CA TYR A 154 -2.29 14.00 -6.74
C TYR A 154 -0.96 14.65 -6.39
N HIS A 155 -0.29 14.06 -5.41
CA HIS A 155 1.03 14.45 -4.93
C HIS A 155 1.98 13.25 -5.00
N VAL A 156 3.25 13.48 -5.29
CA VAL A 156 4.26 12.42 -5.43
C VAL A 156 5.44 12.72 -4.50
N GLY A 157 5.77 11.82 -3.59
CA GLY A 157 6.87 12.03 -2.65
C GLY A 157 6.93 11.03 -1.52
N VAL A 158 7.67 11.40 -0.46
CA VAL A 158 7.91 10.54 0.69
C VAL A 158 6.72 10.55 1.63
N VAL A 159 6.36 9.37 2.16
CA VAL A 159 5.37 9.20 3.22
C VAL A 159 6.00 8.74 4.53
N GLN A 160 5.34 8.99 5.66
CA GLN A 160 5.74 8.43 6.95
C GLN A 160 4.98 7.13 7.20
N CYS A 161 5.71 6.06 7.51
CA CYS A 161 5.14 4.78 7.89
C CYS A 161 5.40 4.48 9.36
N LYS A 162 4.35 4.18 10.14
CA LYS A 162 4.39 3.97 11.58
C LYS A 162 3.60 2.74 12.02
N ASP A 163 3.90 2.23 13.22
CA ASP A 163 3.14 1.14 13.86
C ASP A 163 2.03 1.64 14.80
N ALA A 164 2.20 2.84 15.39
CA ALA A 164 1.30 3.33 16.41
C ALA A 164 0.38 4.44 15.89
N PHE A 165 -0.86 4.08 15.51
CA PHE A 165 -1.87 5.03 15.04
C PHE A 165 -2.10 6.19 16.02
N TYR A 166 -2.36 5.88 17.28
CA TYR A 166 -2.58 6.89 18.32
C TYR A 166 -1.31 7.62 18.78
N GLY A 167 -0.13 7.18 18.35
CA GLY A 167 1.12 7.94 18.50
C GLY A 167 1.16 9.20 17.63
N GLN A 168 0.41 9.23 16.53
CA GLN A 168 0.23 10.41 15.69
C GLN A 168 -0.90 11.30 16.16
N HIS A 169 -2.04 10.73 16.52
CA HIS A 169 -3.28 11.49 16.75
C HIS A 169 -3.41 12.03 18.19
N GLU A 170 -2.72 11.40 19.14
CA GLU A 170 -2.70 11.77 20.55
C GLU A 170 -1.27 11.70 21.11
N PRO A 171 -0.28 12.36 20.48
CA PRO A 171 1.12 12.25 20.88
C PRO A 171 1.38 12.80 22.28
N GLU A 172 0.62 13.82 22.71
CA GLU A 172 0.82 14.53 23.97
C GLU A 172 0.63 13.63 25.19
N VAL A 173 -0.25 12.64 25.08
CA VAL A 173 -0.55 11.71 26.21
C VAL A 173 0.31 10.45 26.20
N LYS A 174 1.26 10.33 25.27
CA LYS A 174 2.16 9.18 25.20
C LYS A 174 3.43 9.43 26.04
N PRO A 175 4.00 8.39 26.68
CA PRO A 175 5.24 8.53 27.48
C PRO A 175 6.41 9.13 26.70
N VAL A 176 6.44 8.92 25.37
CA VAL A 176 7.49 9.42 24.44
C VAL A 176 7.01 10.63 23.63
N SER A 177 6.11 11.45 24.20
CA SER A 177 5.50 12.59 23.50
C SER A 177 6.53 13.53 22.85
N TYR A 178 7.64 13.82 23.56
CA TYR A 178 8.72 14.66 23.06
C TYR A 178 9.35 14.10 21.76
N GLU A 179 9.50 12.81 21.66
CA GLU A 179 10.07 12.17 20.46
C GLU A 179 9.08 12.21 19.30
N LEU A 180 7.82 11.88 19.55
CA LEU A 180 6.76 11.86 18.54
C LEU A 180 6.52 13.25 17.94
N LEU A 181 6.40 14.29 18.77
CA LEU A 181 6.19 15.66 18.35
C LEU A 181 7.38 16.21 17.58
N ASN A 182 8.62 15.99 18.07
CA ASN A 182 9.82 16.47 17.41
C ASN A 182 10.05 15.79 16.06
N LYS A 183 9.82 14.48 15.96
CA LYS A 183 9.92 13.74 14.69
C LYS A 183 8.87 14.20 13.69
N TRP A 184 7.63 14.38 14.12
CA TRP A 184 6.55 14.87 13.25
C TRP A 184 6.91 16.23 12.64
N GLU A 185 7.38 17.16 13.47
CA GLU A 185 7.80 18.48 13.00
C GLU A 185 9.00 18.41 12.04
N ALA A 186 9.99 17.54 12.33
CA ALA A 186 11.13 17.35 11.43
C ALA A 186 10.68 16.83 10.06
N TRP A 187 9.78 15.84 10.01
CA TRP A 187 9.30 15.30 8.74
C TRP A 187 8.47 16.29 7.93
N LYS A 188 7.65 17.11 8.60
CA LYS A 188 6.96 18.22 7.91
C LYS A 188 7.94 19.18 7.25
N ARG A 189 8.98 19.59 7.98
CA ARG A 189 10.04 20.47 7.44
C ARG A 189 10.83 19.84 6.29
N MET A 190 10.92 18.53 6.25
CA MET A 190 11.53 17.78 5.15
C MET A 190 10.58 17.54 3.98
N GLY A 191 9.34 18.00 4.03
CA GLY A 191 8.35 17.85 2.97
C GLY A 191 7.71 16.47 2.90
N CYS A 192 7.68 15.69 4.01
CA CYS A 192 6.92 14.45 4.05
C CYS A 192 5.44 14.73 3.77
N LEU A 193 4.85 14.03 2.81
CA LEU A 193 3.52 14.35 2.27
C LEU A 193 2.39 13.84 3.14
N ALA A 194 2.50 12.61 3.62
CA ALA A 194 1.42 11.95 4.31
C ALA A 194 1.92 10.85 5.27
N SER A 195 1.02 10.39 6.14
CA SER A 195 1.29 9.34 7.12
C SER A 195 0.35 8.15 6.92
N GLU A 196 0.93 6.94 6.90
CA GLU A 196 0.25 5.66 6.74
C GLU A 196 0.96 4.56 7.58
N MET A 197 0.71 3.26 7.35
CA MET A 197 1.18 2.23 8.30
C MET A 197 1.88 1.00 7.66
N GLU A 198 2.06 0.91 6.33
CA GLU A 198 2.54 -0.33 5.70
C GLU A 198 3.63 -0.16 4.66
N SER A 199 3.77 1.00 4.01
CA SER A 199 4.65 1.16 2.85
C SER A 199 6.12 0.89 3.13
N ALA A 200 6.64 1.29 4.30
CA ALA A 200 8.05 1.03 4.60
C ALA A 200 8.35 -0.47 4.67
N ALA A 201 7.48 -1.24 5.33
CA ALA A 201 7.59 -2.69 5.38
C ALA A 201 7.49 -3.30 3.97
N LEU A 202 6.46 -2.92 3.19
CA LEU A 202 6.26 -3.45 1.84
C LEU A 202 7.41 -3.13 0.89
N PHE A 203 7.95 -1.91 0.92
CA PHE A 203 9.08 -1.53 0.06
C PHE A 203 10.36 -2.29 0.42
N ILE A 204 10.62 -2.50 1.71
CA ILE A 204 11.78 -3.27 2.17
C ILE A 204 11.63 -4.75 1.87
N VAL A 205 10.45 -5.35 2.13
CA VAL A 205 10.17 -6.74 1.77
C VAL A 205 10.28 -6.93 0.26
N GLY A 206 9.74 -5.99 -0.53
CA GLY A 206 9.86 -6.01 -1.99
C GLY A 206 11.32 -6.00 -2.46
N SER A 207 12.15 -5.17 -1.85
CA SER A 207 13.60 -5.13 -2.14
C SER A 207 14.28 -6.46 -1.77
N ALA A 208 13.93 -7.05 -0.62
CA ALA A 208 14.48 -8.34 -0.18
C ALA A 208 14.08 -9.49 -1.10
N LEU A 209 12.85 -9.50 -1.60
CA LEU A 209 12.33 -10.49 -2.54
C LEU A 209 12.67 -10.18 -4.02
N ARG A 210 13.21 -8.97 -4.29
CA ARG A 210 13.51 -8.45 -5.63
C ARG A 210 12.28 -8.41 -6.54
N VAL A 211 11.18 -7.87 -6.01
CA VAL A 211 9.91 -7.69 -6.70
C VAL A 211 9.52 -6.21 -6.75
N ARG A 212 8.63 -5.85 -7.68
CA ARG A 212 8.17 -4.47 -7.86
C ARG A 212 7.09 -4.12 -6.85
N VAL A 213 7.22 -2.99 -6.17
CA VAL A 213 6.23 -2.50 -5.18
C VAL A 213 6.02 -1.00 -5.30
N GLY A 214 4.78 -0.55 -5.36
CA GLY A 214 4.41 0.85 -5.27
C GLY A 214 3.16 1.06 -4.40
N SER A 215 2.86 2.32 -4.09
CA SER A 215 1.71 2.64 -3.23
C SER A 215 1.00 3.90 -3.69
N VAL A 216 -0.32 3.88 -3.64
CA VAL A 216 -1.21 5.03 -3.83
C VAL A 216 -2.23 5.10 -2.69
N PHE A 217 -2.48 6.30 -2.20
CA PHE A 217 -3.35 6.55 -1.05
C PHE A 217 -4.38 7.62 -1.34
N LEU A 218 -5.59 7.43 -0.82
CA LEU A 218 -6.54 8.51 -0.62
C LEU A 218 -6.15 9.28 0.66
N VAL A 219 -6.08 10.59 0.59
CA VAL A 219 -6.00 11.47 1.76
C VAL A 219 -7.38 11.54 2.41
N MET A 220 -7.55 10.90 3.58
CA MET A 220 -8.83 10.94 4.31
C MET A 220 -9.08 12.28 4.97
N ALA A 221 -8.06 12.85 5.58
CA ALA A 221 -8.05 14.13 6.28
C ALA A 221 -6.62 14.61 6.45
N ASN A 222 -6.45 15.88 6.85
CA ASN A 222 -5.15 16.47 7.12
C ASN A 222 -5.18 17.23 8.44
N GLN A 223 -4.54 16.67 9.47
CA GLN A 223 -4.55 17.26 10.81
C GLN A 223 -3.87 18.63 10.89
N GLU A 224 -2.90 18.93 10.00
CA GLU A 224 -2.23 20.23 9.99
C GLU A 224 -3.18 21.32 9.44
N ARG A 225 -3.97 20.99 8.42
CA ARG A 225 -5.03 21.88 7.93
C ARG A 225 -6.09 22.15 9.01
N ALA A 226 -6.47 21.11 9.77
CA ALA A 226 -7.40 21.26 10.88
C ALA A 226 -6.85 22.20 11.97
N LYS A 227 -5.57 22.11 12.31
CA LYS A 227 -4.89 23.01 13.27
C LYS A 227 -4.90 24.47 12.81
N GLU A 228 -4.75 24.71 11.52
CA GLU A 228 -4.79 26.04 10.91
C GLU A 228 -6.22 26.55 10.60
N GLY A 229 -7.25 25.79 10.96
CA GLY A 229 -8.65 26.16 10.70
C GLY A 229 -9.02 26.15 9.21
N LEU A 230 -8.26 25.46 8.37
CA LEU A 230 -8.52 25.30 6.95
C LEU A 230 -9.55 24.19 6.70
N GLU A 231 -10.24 24.27 5.55
CA GLU A 231 -11.19 23.24 5.14
C GLU A 231 -10.53 21.86 5.16
N ASN A 232 -11.16 20.91 5.87
CA ASN A 232 -10.64 19.57 6.08
C ASN A 232 -11.79 18.56 6.30
N PRO A 233 -12.65 18.32 5.29
CA PRO A 233 -13.69 17.29 5.39
C PRO A 233 -13.06 15.90 5.48
N VAL A 234 -13.73 14.96 6.14
CA VAL A 234 -13.28 13.56 6.14
C VAL A 234 -13.82 12.85 4.90
N VAL A 235 -12.92 12.30 4.08
CA VAL A 235 -13.25 11.57 2.84
C VAL A 235 -12.93 10.09 3.01
N HIS A 236 -13.92 9.23 2.76
CA HIS A 236 -13.78 7.77 2.92
C HIS A 236 -13.78 7.01 1.59
N ASP A 237 -14.22 7.64 0.50
CA ASP A 237 -14.33 6.97 -0.79
C ASP A 237 -12.98 6.79 -1.46
N THR A 238 -12.49 5.56 -1.47
CA THR A 238 -11.21 5.18 -2.04
C THR A 238 -11.25 4.89 -3.55
N ASP A 239 -12.36 5.18 -4.23
CA ASP A 239 -12.56 4.75 -5.62
C ASP A 239 -11.53 5.34 -6.59
N ALA A 240 -11.19 6.63 -6.45
CA ALA A 240 -10.15 7.27 -7.24
C ALA A 240 -8.80 6.56 -7.12
N ALA A 241 -8.36 6.24 -5.90
CA ALA A 241 -7.11 5.51 -5.67
C ALA A 241 -7.16 4.08 -6.25
N ILE A 242 -8.31 3.40 -6.14
CA ILE A 242 -8.52 2.08 -6.74
C ILE A 242 -8.39 2.16 -8.26
N GLN A 243 -9.08 3.09 -8.90
CA GLN A 243 -9.06 3.22 -10.35
C GLN A 243 -7.67 3.60 -10.88
N VAL A 244 -6.92 4.46 -10.16
CA VAL A 244 -5.52 4.75 -10.49
C VAL A 244 -4.65 3.49 -10.42
N ALA A 245 -4.82 2.65 -9.40
CA ALA A 245 -4.09 1.39 -9.30
C ALA A 245 -4.45 0.40 -10.42
N ILE A 246 -5.73 0.29 -10.76
CA ILE A 246 -6.19 -0.56 -11.89
C ILE A 246 -5.57 -0.11 -13.21
N GLU A 247 -5.61 1.20 -13.53
CA GLU A 247 -5.02 1.72 -14.77
C GLU A 247 -3.49 1.58 -14.76
N ALA A 248 -2.83 1.76 -13.61
CA ALA A 248 -1.40 1.48 -13.49
C ALA A 248 -1.06 0.02 -13.79
N LEU A 249 -1.87 -0.94 -13.31
CA LEU A 249 -1.68 -2.34 -13.69
C LEU A 249 -1.87 -2.56 -15.19
N ARG A 250 -2.86 -1.94 -15.83
CA ARG A 250 -3.06 -2.05 -17.30
C ARG A 250 -1.83 -1.52 -18.07
N ILE A 251 -1.27 -0.39 -17.64
CA ILE A 251 -0.04 0.19 -18.22
C ILE A 251 1.11 -0.82 -18.08
N MET A 252 1.39 -1.31 -16.88
CA MET A 252 2.49 -2.25 -16.63
C MET A 252 2.32 -3.58 -17.41
N ILE A 253 1.10 -4.10 -17.48
CA ILE A 253 0.81 -5.33 -18.25
C ILE A 253 1.13 -5.13 -19.73
N LYS A 254 0.80 -3.98 -20.31
CA LYS A 254 1.11 -3.66 -21.71
C LYS A 254 2.61 -3.53 -21.92
N GLU A 255 3.30 -2.76 -21.07
CA GLU A 255 4.75 -2.61 -21.14
C GLU A 255 5.51 -3.93 -20.98
N ASP A 256 5.09 -4.78 -20.03
CA ASP A 256 5.72 -6.08 -19.82
C ASP A 256 5.50 -7.03 -21.01
N LYS A 257 4.35 -6.95 -21.71
CA LYS A 257 4.12 -7.72 -22.95
C LYS A 257 5.00 -7.27 -24.11
N GLU A 258 5.34 -5.98 -24.18
CA GLU A 258 6.20 -5.44 -25.24
C GLU A 258 7.69 -5.77 -25.04
N ARG A 259 8.09 -6.16 -23.83
CA ARG A 259 9.47 -6.56 -23.47
C ARG A 259 9.79 -8.02 -23.75
N VAL A 260 8.78 -8.85 -24.00
CA VAL A 260 8.90 -10.30 -24.30
C VAL A 260 8.89 -10.50 -25.82
#